data_6ec6f9d106c912dacf1691ba9bfaa176
#
_entry.id   6ec6f9d106c912dacf1691ba9bfaa176
#
_cell.length_a   1.000
_cell.length_b   1.000
_cell.length_c   1.000
_cell.angle_alpha   90.00
_cell.angle_beta   90.00
_cell.angle_gamma   90.00
#
_symmetry.space_group_name_H-M   'P 1'
#
loop_
_entity.id
_entity.type
_entity.pdbx_description
1 polymer ?
#
loop_
_entity_poly.entity_id
_entity_poly.type
_entity_poly.pdbx_seq_one_letter_code
_entity_poly.pdbx_strand_id
1 'polypeptide(L)'
;MTNDLNIPKDGALDFLALGALVHRRDPGVIPFRKATRCDIHVSGGEFNCAANLSDCFKLKTGIVSAMVDYPIGDLIAERVRAMGVKPIYKHFQHDGVRGPNMATVYSDRGQGARPPVVFYNRCNEAAAQLKPGDFNWKDIFAQGVRWFHSGGIFAALSSSTAVLILEGMRAAKAAGAVTSFDLNYRAKLWNSAGGHDRAKEVLDRIVKHVDVLVGNEEDLQLGLDIPGPEVQAANRLDPAAFFSMMGSVTKKHPHIRIVATTLREVHSANRHSWGAVAWVNGQSFNSPTCELDVLDRVGGGDGFASGFIYGLLSGESPQEAVNLGWAHGALLTTFPGDTTMATVEQVKAFAKGGSARIQR
;
A
#
# COMPACT_ATOMS: atom_id res chain seq x y z
N MET A 1 3.79 -25.45 4.96
CA MET A 1 3.20 -24.90 6.20
C MET A 1 2.10 -23.94 5.77
N THR A 2 0.94 -24.03 6.39
CA THR A 2 -0.20 -23.15 6.08
C THR A 2 -0.01 -21.81 6.80
N ASN A 3 -0.49 -20.75 6.20
CA ASN A 3 -0.45 -19.40 6.80
C ASN A 3 -1.51 -19.19 7.91
N ASP A 4 -2.30 -20.23 8.22
CA ASP A 4 -3.42 -20.26 9.18
C ASP A 4 -4.45 -19.12 9.01
N LEU A 5 -4.44 -18.44 7.88
CA LEU A 5 -5.49 -17.51 7.51
C LEU A 5 -6.67 -18.30 6.92
N ASN A 6 -7.87 -18.08 7.46
CA ASN A 6 -9.09 -18.60 6.87
C ASN A 6 -9.49 -17.73 5.66
N ILE A 7 -8.76 -17.87 4.56
CA ILE A 7 -9.08 -17.15 3.32
C ILE A 7 -10.27 -17.84 2.64
N PRO A 8 -11.40 -17.13 2.38
CA PRO A 8 -12.51 -17.71 1.60
C PRO A 8 -12.02 -18.19 0.24
N LYS A 9 -12.51 -19.36 -0.20
CA LYS A 9 -12.06 -19.95 -1.47
C LYS A 9 -12.51 -19.14 -2.68
N ASP A 10 -13.75 -18.63 -2.62
CA ASP A 10 -14.42 -17.96 -3.73
C ASP A 10 -15.04 -16.64 -3.29
N GLY A 11 -15.27 -15.74 -4.26
CA GLY A 11 -15.94 -14.46 -4.06
C GLY A 11 -16.09 -13.70 -5.37
N ALA A 12 -16.97 -12.70 -5.39
CA ALA A 12 -17.07 -11.77 -6.51
C ALA A 12 -15.79 -10.90 -6.62
N LEU A 13 -15.12 -10.67 -5.48
CA LEU A 13 -13.84 -9.98 -5.41
C LEU A 13 -12.81 -10.80 -4.60
N ASP A 14 -11.63 -10.97 -5.17
CA ASP A 14 -10.49 -11.51 -4.44
C ASP A 14 -9.91 -10.50 -3.46
N PHE A 15 -9.94 -9.21 -3.84
CA PHE A 15 -9.39 -8.12 -3.05
C PHE A 15 -10.24 -6.86 -3.18
N LEU A 16 -10.54 -6.24 -2.04
CA LEU A 16 -11.23 -4.95 -1.95
C LEU A 16 -10.40 -3.99 -1.13
N ALA A 17 -10.09 -2.83 -1.68
CA ALA A 17 -9.39 -1.75 -1.00
C ALA A 17 -10.34 -0.64 -0.56
N LEU A 18 -10.03 0.03 0.56
CA LEU A 18 -10.64 1.29 0.98
C LEU A 18 -9.54 2.33 1.13
N GLY A 19 -9.55 3.37 0.32
CA GLY A 19 -8.52 4.38 0.34
C GLY A 19 -8.79 5.60 -0.53
N ALA A 20 -7.80 6.50 -0.59
CA ALA A 20 -7.86 7.69 -1.40
C ALA A 20 -7.31 7.44 -2.81
N LEU A 21 -8.03 7.94 -3.81
CA LEU A 21 -7.52 8.07 -5.18
C LEU A 21 -6.90 9.47 -5.34
N VAL A 22 -5.70 9.51 -5.88
CA VAL A 22 -4.95 10.75 -6.12
C VAL A 22 -4.34 10.75 -7.51
N HIS A 23 -3.91 11.91 -8.00
CA HIS A 23 -3.05 11.96 -9.17
C HIS A 23 -1.68 12.52 -8.81
N ARG A 24 -0.64 11.86 -9.29
CA ARG A 24 0.76 12.26 -9.09
C ARG A 24 1.28 12.99 -10.31
N ARG A 25 1.91 14.14 -10.08
CA ARG A 25 2.64 14.92 -11.07
C ARG A 25 4.11 14.58 -10.96
N ASP A 26 4.67 14.03 -12.03
CA ASP A 26 6.05 13.55 -12.10
C ASP A 26 6.82 14.28 -13.22
N PRO A 27 7.73 15.20 -12.89
CA PRO A 27 8.59 15.85 -13.88
C PRO A 27 9.81 15.00 -14.27
N GLY A 28 9.84 13.72 -13.87
CA GLY A 28 11.00 12.85 -14.04
C GLY A 28 12.16 13.26 -13.13
N VAL A 29 13.35 13.37 -13.71
CA VAL A 29 14.56 13.80 -12.97
C VAL A 29 14.71 15.32 -12.89
N ILE A 30 13.82 16.09 -13.50
CA ILE A 30 13.87 17.57 -13.47
C ILE A 30 13.24 18.09 -12.18
N PRO A 31 13.92 18.93 -11.39
CA PRO A 31 13.32 19.50 -10.19
C PRO A 31 12.16 20.42 -10.54
N PHE A 32 11.09 20.43 -9.71
CA PHE A 32 9.85 21.20 -9.96
C PHE A 32 10.09 22.67 -10.31
N ARG A 33 11.07 23.34 -9.68
CA ARG A 33 11.38 24.75 -9.96
C ARG A 33 11.84 25.02 -11.41
N LYS A 34 12.15 23.98 -12.19
CA LYS A 34 12.60 24.05 -13.60
C LYS A 34 11.75 23.19 -14.53
N ALA A 35 10.77 22.48 -13.99
CA ALA A 35 9.90 21.62 -14.77
C ALA A 35 8.99 22.44 -15.68
N THR A 36 8.90 22.06 -16.95
CA THR A 36 7.98 22.62 -17.96
C THR A 36 6.90 21.62 -18.36
N ARG A 37 7.00 20.37 -17.91
CA ARG A 37 6.05 19.27 -18.15
C ARG A 37 6.08 18.30 -16.99
N CYS A 38 5.00 17.56 -16.80
CA CYS A 38 4.91 16.43 -15.87
C CYS A 38 4.10 15.31 -16.51
N ASP A 39 4.52 14.08 -16.29
CA ASP A 39 3.67 12.92 -16.48
C ASP A 39 2.60 12.89 -15.37
N ILE A 40 1.43 12.31 -15.66
CA ILE A 40 0.35 12.14 -14.71
C ILE A 40 0.17 10.66 -14.43
N HIS A 41 0.40 10.25 -13.18
CA HIS A 41 0.12 8.91 -12.71
C HIS A 41 -1.07 8.94 -11.76
N VAL A 42 -2.03 8.04 -11.94
CA VAL A 42 -3.09 7.81 -10.95
C VAL A 42 -2.53 6.90 -9.87
N SER A 43 -2.77 7.25 -8.63
CA SER A 43 -2.12 6.67 -7.46
C SER A 43 -3.06 6.65 -6.25
N GLY A 44 -2.56 6.11 -5.18
CA GLY A 44 -3.16 5.89 -3.87
C GLY A 44 -2.70 4.52 -3.39
N GLY A 45 -2.12 4.38 -2.20
CA GLY A 45 -1.50 3.13 -1.76
C GLY A 45 -2.44 1.93 -1.90
N GLU A 46 -3.67 2.08 -1.46
CA GLU A 46 -4.71 1.06 -1.52
C GLU A 46 -5.13 0.76 -2.97
N PHE A 47 -5.22 1.81 -3.81
CA PHE A 47 -5.47 1.64 -5.26
C PHE A 47 -4.29 0.97 -5.95
N ASN A 48 -3.06 1.34 -5.62
CA ASN A 48 -1.86 0.72 -6.19
C ASN A 48 -1.86 -0.78 -5.93
N CYS A 49 -2.23 -1.22 -4.71
CA CYS A 49 -2.41 -2.63 -4.39
C CYS A 49 -3.50 -3.29 -5.25
N ALA A 50 -4.68 -2.69 -5.34
CA ALA A 50 -5.79 -3.23 -6.13
C ALA A 50 -5.44 -3.31 -7.63
N ALA A 51 -4.79 -2.26 -8.18
CA ALA A 51 -4.38 -2.19 -9.56
C ALA A 51 -3.32 -3.24 -9.92
N ASN A 52 -2.30 -3.39 -9.08
CA ASN A 52 -1.26 -4.41 -9.25
C ASN A 52 -1.84 -5.83 -9.20
N LEU A 53 -2.72 -6.11 -8.24
CA LEU A 53 -3.38 -7.40 -8.12
C LEU A 53 -4.29 -7.70 -9.32
N SER A 54 -4.96 -6.69 -9.88
CA SER A 54 -5.81 -6.86 -11.06
C SER A 54 -4.98 -6.99 -12.33
N ASP A 55 -4.13 -6.02 -12.64
CA ASP A 55 -3.45 -5.96 -13.93
C ASP A 55 -2.31 -6.98 -14.07
N CYS A 56 -1.44 -7.09 -13.06
CA CYS A 56 -0.33 -8.05 -13.08
C CYS A 56 -0.82 -9.48 -12.79
N PHE A 57 -1.54 -9.67 -11.69
CA PHE A 57 -1.88 -11.01 -11.18
C PHE A 57 -3.26 -11.51 -11.60
N LYS A 58 -4.03 -10.74 -12.37
CA LYS A 58 -5.34 -11.11 -12.93
C LYS A 58 -6.40 -11.49 -11.89
N LEU A 59 -6.28 -10.93 -10.68
CA LEU A 59 -7.29 -11.09 -9.65
C LEU A 59 -8.48 -10.13 -9.86
N LYS A 60 -9.64 -10.51 -9.34
CA LYS A 60 -10.83 -9.64 -9.30
C LYS A 60 -10.69 -8.67 -8.15
N THR A 61 -10.44 -7.39 -8.44
CA THR A 61 -10.22 -6.39 -7.40
C THR A 61 -11.23 -5.25 -7.45
N GLY A 62 -11.38 -4.57 -6.32
CA GLY A 62 -12.22 -3.37 -6.20
C GLY A 62 -11.58 -2.30 -5.33
N ILE A 63 -12.06 -1.06 -5.51
CA ILE A 63 -11.68 0.10 -4.69
C ILE A 63 -12.92 0.85 -4.21
N VAL A 64 -13.04 1.03 -2.90
CA VAL A 64 -13.99 1.92 -2.26
C VAL A 64 -13.32 3.26 -2.03
N SER A 65 -13.85 4.34 -2.59
CA SER A 65 -13.22 5.66 -2.54
C SER A 65 -14.20 6.81 -2.79
N ALA A 66 -13.70 8.04 -2.68
CA ALA A 66 -14.36 9.23 -3.18
C ALA A 66 -14.03 9.46 -4.65
N MET A 67 -14.96 10.05 -5.39
CA MET A 67 -14.78 10.54 -6.75
C MET A 67 -15.39 11.94 -6.88
N VAL A 68 -14.73 12.81 -7.62
CA VAL A 68 -15.25 14.15 -7.92
C VAL A 68 -15.64 14.23 -9.39
N ASP A 69 -16.83 14.76 -9.65
CA ASP A 69 -17.38 14.86 -11.01
C ASP A 69 -16.80 16.09 -11.71
N TYR A 70 -15.61 15.95 -12.28
CA TYR A 70 -14.87 16.96 -13.04
C TYR A 70 -13.72 16.29 -13.84
N PRO A 71 -13.05 16.98 -14.79
CA PRO A 71 -12.11 16.33 -15.72
C PRO A 71 -10.95 15.54 -15.09
N ILE A 72 -10.48 15.93 -13.90
CA ILE A 72 -9.44 15.13 -13.20
C ILE A 72 -10.04 13.86 -12.58
N GLY A 73 -11.28 13.91 -12.13
CA GLY A 73 -12.01 12.72 -11.69
C GLY A 73 -12.21 11.73 -12.83
N ASP A 74 -12.59 12.22 -14.02
CA ASP A 74 -12.73 11.41 -15.23
C ASP A 74 -11.41 10.72 -15.60
N LEU A 75 -10.29 11.46 -15.59
CA LEU A 75 -8.96 10.90 -15.84
C LEU A 75 -8.64 9.76 -14.86
N ILE A 76 -8.93 9.97 -13.57
CA ILE A 76 -8.70 8.95 -12.54
C ILE A 76 -9.61 7.74 -12.75
N ALA A 77 -10.90 7.96 -13.02
CA ALA A 77 -11.87 6.90 -13.26
C ALA A 77 -11.50 6.06 -14.51
N GLU A 78 -11.01 6.69 -15.58
CA GLU A 78 -10.48 6.00 -16.76
C GLU A 78 -9.31 5.09 -16.41
N ARG A 79 -8.36 5.57 -15.61
CA ARG A 79 -7.22 4.75 -15.20
C ARG A 79 -7.63 3.59 -14.32
N VAL A 80 -8.54 3.79 -13.36
CA VAL A 80 -9.09 2.72 -12.51
C VAL A 80 -9.72 1.62 -13.37
N ARG A 81 -10.52 1.99 -14.38
CA ARG A 81 -11.12 1.04 -15.33
C ARG A 81 -10.07 0.33 -16.18
N ALA A 82 -9.09 1.07 -16.71
CA ALA A 82 -8.02 0.50 -17.53
C ALA A 82 -7.19 -0.55 -16.78
N MET A 83 -7.05 -0.40 -15.46
CA MET A 83 -6.38 -1.38 -14.60
C MET A 83 -7.29 -2.55 -14.17
N GLY A 84 -8.54 -2.60 -14.63
CA GLY A 84 -9.49 -3.67 -14.32
C GLY A 84 -10.02 -3.66 -12.87
N VAL A 85 -9.89 -2.56 -12.16
CA VAL A 85 -10.36 -2.42 -10.77
C VAL A 85 -11.82 -1.99 -10.75
N LYS A 86 -12.68 -2.73 -10.03
CA LYS A 86 -14.12 -2.40 -9.87
C LYS A 86 -14.26 -1.19 -8.94
N PRO A 87 -14.83 -0.07 -9.41
CA PRO A 87 -15.02 1.11 -8.57
C PRO A 87 -16.28 1.00 -7.71
N ILE A 88 -16.20 1.51 -6.48
CA ILE A 88 -17.35 1.75 -5.57
C ILE A 88 -17.15 3.16 -5.00
N TYR A 89 -17.80 4.15 -5.62
CA TYR A 89 -17.54 5.55 -5.31
C TYR A 89 -18.67 6.25 -4.56
N LYS A 90 -18.29 7.12 -3.63
CA LYS A 90 -19.07 8.26 -3.19
C LYS A 90 -18.72 9.46 -4.08
N HIS A 91 -19.68 9.95 -4.85
CA HIS A 91 -19.49 11.08 -5.74
C HIS A 91 -19.65 12.42 -5.03
N PHE A 92 -18.80 13.38 -5.39
CA PHE A 92 -18.84 14.76 -4.94
C PHE A 92 -18.89 15.70 -6.16
N GLN A 93 -19.66 16.77 -6.03
CA GLN A 93 -19.84 17.75 -7.10
C GLN A 93 -18.80 18.88 -7.02
N HIS A 94 -18.36 19.35 -8.17
CA HIS A 94 -17.48 20.49 -8.34
C HIS A 94 -18.09 21.47 -9.35
N ASP A 95 -18.17 22.76 -9.02
CA ASP A 95 -18.85 23.76 -9.86
C ASP A 95 -17.97 24.32 -11.00
N GLY A 96 -16.77 23.76 -11.17
CA GLY A 96 -15.77 24.24 -12.15
C GLY A 96 -14.77 25.25 -11.55
N VAL A 97 -15.09 25.83 -10.39
CA VAL A 97 -14.24 26.81 -9.67
C VAL A 97 -13.96 26.36 -8.25
N ARG A 98 -14.96 25.87 -7.56
CA ARG A 98 -14.93 25.48 -6.15
C ARG A 98 -15.59 24.14 -5.93
N GLY A 99 -15.16 23.46 -4.89
CA GLY A 99 -15.71 22.16 -4.49
C GLY A 99 -14.62 21.22 -3.94
N PRO A 100 -14.98 20.03 -3.54
CA PRO A 100 -14.03 18.98 -3.27
C PRO A 100 -13.17 18.69 -4.50
N ASN A 101 -11.93 18.22 -4.28
CA ASN A 101 -11.04 17.89 -5.39
C ASN A 101 -10.36 16.54 -5.16
N MET A 102 -9.81 15.97 -6.23
CA MET A 102 -8.90 14.84 -6.16
C MET A 102 -7.51 15.34 -5.78
N ALA A 103 -6.94 14.79 -4.71
CA ALA A 103 -5.65 15.26 -4.20
C ALA A 103 -4.52 15.12 -5.23
N THR A 104 -3.58 16.06 -5.19
CA THR A 104 -2.38 16.04 -6.02
C THR A 104 -1.16 15.68 -5.20
N VAL A 105 -0.40 14.71 -5.68
CA VAL A 105 0.95 14.40 -5.19
C VAL A 105 1.95 14.95 -6.19
N TYR A 106 2.96 15.64 -5.71
CA TYR A 106 4.08 16.13 -6.50
C TYR A 106 5.33 15.35 -6.10
N SER A 107 5.93 14.61 -7.03
CA SER A 107 7.11 13.80 -6.74
C SER A 107 8.05 13.78 -7.92
N ASP A 108 9.24 14.37 -7.80
CA ASP A 108 10.32 14.10 -8.75
C ASP A 108 11.08 12.83 -8.36
N ARG A 109 11.86 12.28 -9.28
CA ARG A 109 12.57 11.00 -9.07
C ARG A 109 13.93 11.16 -8.40
N GLY A 110 14.44 12.40 -8.27
CA GLY A 110 15.84 12.60 -7.90
C GLY A 110 16.82 12.08 -8.96
N GLN A 111 18.10 12.13 -8.68
CA GLN A 111 19.15 11.52 -9.54
C GLN A 111 20.48 11.47 -8.81
N GLY A 112 21.12 10.33 -8.71
CA GLY A 112 22.42 10.16 -8.06
C GLY A 112 22.44 10.70 -6.63
N ALA A 113 23.28 11.67 -6.34
CA ALA A 113 23.37 12.32 -5.01
C ALA A 113 22.22 13.28 -4.71
N ARG A 114 21.37 13.64 -5.69
CA ARG A 114 20.24 14.53 -5.50
C ARG A 114 18.99 13.73 -5.11
N PRO A 115 18.50 13.85 -3.84
CA PRO A 115 17.33 13.11 -3.40
C PRO A 115 16.06 13.56 -4.12
N PRO A 116 15.03 12.68 -4.23
CA PRO A 116 13.71 13.05 -4.73
C PRO A 116 13.01 14.00 -3.75
N VAL A 117 12.15 14.86 -4.29
CA VAL A 117 11.31 15.77 -3.50
C VAL A 117 9.86 15.34 -3.64
N VAL A 118 9.17 15.17 -2.49
CA VAL A 118 7.74 14.82 -2.45
C VAL A 118 7.00 15.83 -1.59
N PHE A 119 5.90 16.37 -2.13
CA PHE A 119 4.96 17.22 -1.41
C PHE A 119 3.54 17.01 -1.95
N TYR A 120 2.53 17.53 -1.23
CA TYR A 120 1.13 17.21 -1.47
C TYR A 120 0.27 18.46 -1.50
N ASN A 121 -0.78 18.45 -2.33
CA ASN A 121 -1.93 19.32 -2.15
C ASN A 121 -3.15 18.45 -1.85
N ARG A 122 -3.52 18.39 -0.57
CA ARG A 122 -4.69 17.68 -0.03
C ARG A 122 -5.76 18.65 0.50
N CYS A 123 -5.65 19.93 0.16
CA CYS A 123 -6.66 20.92 0.54
C CYS A 123 -8.00 20.55 -0.08
N ASN A 124 -9.06 20.49 0.72
CA ASN A 124 -10.42 20.14 0.30
C ASN A 124 -10.53 18.79 -0.47
N GLU A 125 -9.69 17.84 -0.10
CA GLU A 125 -9.69 16.51 -0.71
C GLU A 125 -11.01 15.77 -0.47
N ALA A 126 -11.60 15.23 -1.53
CA ALA A 126 -12.87 14.50 -1.46
C ALA A 126 -12.79 13.26 -0.55
N ALA A 127 -11.67 12.52 -0.62
CA ALA A 127 -11.45 11.34 0.21
C ALA A 127 -11.46 11.66 1.72
N ALA A 128 -10.97 12.84 2.12
CA ALA A 128 -11.00 13.30 3.51
C ALA A 128 -12.42 13.61 4.02
N GLN A 129 -13.39 13.78 3.11
CA GLN A 129 -14.78 14.11 3.42
C GLN A 129 -15.69 12.88 3.51
N LEU A 130 -15.16 11.69 3.23
CA LEU A 130 -15.88 10.44 3.43
C LEU A 130 -16.22 10.23 4.91
N LYS A 131 -17.40 9.69 5.15
CA LYS A 131 -17.97 9.51 6.50
C LYS A 131 -18.45 8.09 6.70
N PRO A 132 -18.52 7.60 7.95
CA PRO A 132 -19.25 6.39 8.29
C PRO A 132 -20.68 6.44 7.74
N GLY A 133 -21.14 5.33 7.16
CA GLY A 133 -22.45 5.22 6.53
C GLY A 133 -22.50 5.65 5.05
N ASP A 134 -21.42 6.19 4.46
CA ASP A 134 -21.39 6.51 3.05
C ASP A 134 -21.46 5.28 2.13
N PHE A 135 -21.13 4.09 2.66
CA PHE A 135 -21.14 2.83 1.92
C PHE A 135 -21.99 1.77 2.63
N ASN A 136 -22.78 1.03 1.86
CA ASN A 136 -23.51 -0.13 2.36
C ASN A 136 -22.59 -1.36 2.41
N TRP A 137 -21.81 -1.49 3.47
CA TRP A 137 -20.87 -2.59 3.67
C TRP A 137 -21.52 -3.97 3.63
N LYS A 138 -22.77 -4.08 4.13
CA LYS A 138 -23.51 -5.33 4.09
C LYS A 138 -23.70 -5.82 2.66
N ASP A 139 -24.12 -4.96 1.74
CA ASP A 139 -24.34 -5.32 0.35
C ASP A 139 -23.02 -5.54 -0.40
N ILE A 140 -21.97 -4.77 -0.04
CA ILE A 140 -20.63 -4.94 -0.62
C ILE A 140 -20.07 -6.34 -0.28
N PHE A 141 -20.10 -6.72 1.00
CA PHE A 141 -19.55 -8.00 1.45
C PHE A 141 -20.46 -9.19 1.15
N ALA A 142 -21.77 -9.00 0.99
CA ALA A 142 -22.70 -10.06 0.60
C ALA A 142 -22.40 -10.65 -0.80
N GLN A 143 -21.68 -9.91 -1.66
CA GLN A 143 -21.22 -10.41 -2.96
C GLN A 143 -20.06 -11.41 -2.85
N GLY A 144 -19.47 -11.55 -1.67
CA GLY A 144 -18.27 -12.34 -1.42
C GLY A 144 -17.00 -11.53 -1.71
N VAL A 145 -16.27 -11.20 -0.64
CA VAL A 145 -14.95 -10.55 -0.70
C VAL A 145 -13.98 -11.41 0.09
N ARG A 146 -12.87 -11.83 -0.52
CA ARG A 146 -11.90 -12.72 0.13
C ARG A 146 -10.91 -11.96 1.03
N TRP A 147 -10.57 -10.72 0.63
CA TRP A 147 -9.56 -9.90 1.30
C TRP A 147 -9.96 -8.42 1.29
N PHE A 148 -9.89 -7.75 2.45
CA PHE A 148 -10.14 -6.33 2.60
C PHE A 148 -8.89 -5.59 3.10
N HIS A 149 -8.53 -4.48 2.47
CA HIS A 149 -7.30 -3.73 2.74
C HIS A 149 -7.55 -2.23 2.90
N SER A 150 -6.81 -1.59 3.82
CA SER A 150 -6.73 -0.13 3.94
C SER A 150 -5.36 0.26 4.48
N GLY A 151 -5.11 1.57 4.67
CA GLY A 151 -3.80 2.05 5.08
C GLY A 151 -3.80 3.32 5.93
N GLY A 152 -2.65 3.58 6.56
CA GLY A 152 -2.45 4.66 7.51
C GLY A 152 -2.49 6.06 6.91
N ILE A 153 -2.18 6.21 5.62
CA ILE A 153 -2.36 7.50 4.93
C ILE A 153 -3.84 7.87 4.89
N PHE A 154 -4.71 6.94 4.48
CA PHE A 154 -6.15 7.20 4.47
C PHE A 154 -6.72 7.41 5.88
N ALA A 155 -6.23 6.67 6.88
CA ALA A 155 -6.59 6.86 8.28
C ALA A 155 -6.30 8.28 8.80
N ALA A 156 -5.23 8.89 8.31
CA ALA A 156 -4.76 10.22 8.74
C ALA A 156 -5.43 11.40 8.01
N LEU A 157 -6.28 11.16 7.00
CA LEU A 157 -6.90 12.24 6.22
C LEU A 157 -7.92 13.04 7.04
N SER A 158 -8.70 12.37 7.89
CA SER A 158 -9.65 13.00 8.80
C SER A 158 -10.05 12.05 9.94
N SER A 159 -10.72 12.58 10.96
CA SER A 159 -11.31 11.74 12.02
C SER A 159 -12.39 10.80 11.46
N SER A 160 -13.10 11.22 10.42
CA SER A 160 -14.17 10.42 9.78
C SER A 160 -13.60 9.24 9.00
N THR A 161 -12.48 9.41 8.26
CA THR A 161 -11.87 8.33 7.49
C THR A 161 -11.35 7.21 8.40
N ALA A 162 -10.78 7.55 9.56
CA ALA A 162 -10.38 6.57 10.56
C ALA A 162 -11.56 5.72 11.06
N VAL A 163 -12.72 6.34 11.31
CA VAL A 163 -13.93 5.62 11.72
C VAL A 163 -14.52 4.80 10.57
N LEU A 164 -14.46 5.32 9.34
CA LEU A 164 -14.90 4.59 8.15
C LEU A 164 -14.05 3.32 7.91
N ILE A 165 -12.74 3.37 8.14
CA ILE A 165 -11.90 2.17 8.12
C ILE A 165 -12.37 1.14 9.14
N LEU A 166 -12.63 1.56 10.38
CA LEU A 166 -13.14 0.66 11.42
C LEU A 166 -14.47 0.03 11.06
N GLU A 167 -15.36 0.77 10.42
CA GLU A 167 -16.64 0.26 9.91
C GLU A 167 -16.40 -0.82 8.85
N GLY A 168 -15.56 -0.56 7.85
CA GLY A 168 -15.20 -1.51 6.80
C GLY A 168 -14.50 -2.76 7.34
N MET A 169 -13.52 -2.61 8.25
CA MET A 169 -12.80 -3.72 8.87
C MET A 169 -13.74 -4.65 9.67
N ARG A 170 -14.66 -4.07 10.45
CA ARG A 170 -15.65 -4.85 11.19
C ARG A 170 -16.59 -5.61 10.27
N ALA A 171 -17.07 -4.96 9.22
CA ALA A 171 -17.94 -5.59 8.23
C ALA A 171 -17.22 -6.72 7.49
N ALA A 172 -15.96 -6.51 7.11
CA ALA A 172 -15.10 -7.53 6.48
C ALA A 172 -14.94 -8.75 7.39
N LYS A 173 -14.58 -8.54 8.66
CA LYS A 173 -14.44 -9.62 9.65
C LYS A 173 -15.75 -10.37 9.85
N ALA A 174 -16.89 -9.67 9.95
CA ALA A 174 -18.20 -10.29 10.11
C ALA A 174 -18.59 -11.15 8.87
N ALA A 175 -18.09 -10.77 7.67
CA ALA A 175 -18.30 -11.52 6.43
C ALA A 175 -17.27 -12.65 6.21
N GLY A 176 -16.29 -12.81 7.12
CA GLY A 176 -15.24 -13.84 7.01
C GLY A 176 -14.10 -13.48 6.06
N ALA A 177 -14.01 -12.25 5.58
CA ALA A 177 -12.88 -11.78 4.80
C ALA A 177 -11.63 -11.62 5.66
N VAL A 178 -10.46 -11.91 5.08
CA VAL A 178 -9.17 -11.56 5.70
C VAL A 178 -8.99 -10.05 5.66
N THR A 179 -8.47 -9.47 6.72
CA THR A 179 -8.23 -8.04 6.81
C THR A 179 -6.75 -7.71 6.86
N SER A 180 -6.31 -6.73 6.07
CA SER A 180 -4.94 -6.24 6.10
C SER A 180 -4.88 -4.72 6.20
N PHE A 181 -3.78 -4.23 6.78
CA PHE A 181 -3.55 -2.82 6.94
C PHE A 181 -2.08 -2.49 6.74
N ASP A 182 -1.79 -1.50 5.89
CA ASP A 182 -0.47 -0.92 5.76
C ASP A 182 -0.36 0.28 6.71
N LEU A 183 0.52 0.22 7.70
CA LEU A 183 0.73 1.29 8.67
C LEU A 183 1.14 2.59 8.00
N ASN A 184 2.03 2.51 7.03
CA ASN A 184 2.42 3.61 6.14
C ASN A 184 2.47 4.97 6.84
N TYR A 185 3.15 5.03 8.00
CA TYR A 185 3.18 6.20 8.87
C TYR A 185 3.80 7.40 8.14
N ARG A 186 3.11 8.54 8.19
CA ARG A 186 3.60 9.77 7.59
C ARG A 186 3.52 10.91 8.59
N ALA A 187 4.65 11.21 9.24
CA ALA A 187 4.73 12.24 10.28
C ALA A 187 4.13 13.59 9.83
N LYS A 188 4.42 14.04 8.60
CA LYS A 188 3.86 15.28 8.05
C LYS A 188 2.33 15.29 8.02
N LEU A 189 1.72 14.16 7.70
CA LEU A 189 0.26 14.03 7.63
C LEU A 189 -0.35 13.93 9.02
N TRP A 190 0.21 13.10 9.90
CA TRP A 190 -0.26 12.96 11.28
C TRP A 190 -0.10 14.26 12.08
N ASN A 191 0.96 15.04 11.85
CA ASN A 191 1.14 16.35 12.50
C ASN A 191 -0.02 17.31 12.18
N SER A 192 -0.60 17.24 10.97
CA SER A 192 -1.79 18.02 10.61
C SER A 192 -3.10 17.41 11.12
N ALA A 193 -3.10 16.14 11.53
CA ALA A 193 -4.26 15.36 11.97
C ALA A 193 -4.33 15.15 13.49
N GLY A 194 -3.54 15.90 14.28
CA GLY A 194 -3.54 15.83 15.75
C GLY A 194 -2.26 15.25 16.36
N GLY A 195 -1.23 15.00 15.56
CA GLY A 195 0.10 14.60 16.02
C GLY A 195 0.27 13.11 16.31
N HIS A 196 1.41 12.81 16.92
CA HIS A 196 1.85 11.44 17.17
C HIS A 196 0.92 10.66 18.11
N ASP A 197 0.45 11.26 19.20
CA ASP A 197 -0.43 10.58 20.14
C ASP A 197 -1.78 10.24 19.51
N ARG A 198 -2.28 11.10 18.65
CA ARG A 198 -3.49 10.82 17.87
C ARG A 198 -3.27 9.68 16.87
N ALA A 199 -2.11 9.62 16.23
CA ALA A 199 -1.75 8.53 15.33
C ALA A 199 -1.78 7.19 16.07
N LYS A 200 -1.12 7.09 17.24
CA LYS A 200 -1.10 5.88 18.07
C LYS A 200 -2.51 5.45 18.48
N GLU A 201 -3.33 6.37 18.97
CA GLU A 201 -4.72 6.07 19.35
C GLU A 201 -5.52 5.49 18.19
N VAL A 202 -5.45 6.13 17.02
CA VAL A 202 -6.22 5.73 15.83
C VAL A 202 -5.73 4.39 15.29
N LEU A 203 -4.43 4.24 15.10
CA LEU A 203 -3.84 3.02 14.53
C LEU A 203 -4.03 1.82 15.45
N ASP A 204 -3.85 1.97 16.78
CA ASP A 204 -4.11 0.92 17.75
C ASP A 204 -5.56 0.40 17.68
N ARG A 205 -6.52 1.31 17.48
CA ARG A 205 -7.93 0.92 17.33
C ARG A 205 -8.19 0.14 16.03
N ILE A 206 -7.58 0.56 14.92
CA ILE A 206 -7.73 -0.10 13.61
C ILE A 206 -7.09 -1.49 13.64
N VAL A 207 -5.87 -1.58 14.16
CA VAL A 207 -5.07 -2.81 14.17
C VAL A 207 -5.74 -3.94 14.97
N LYS A 208 -6.61 -3.64 15.93
CA LYS A 208 -7.45 -4.64 16.63
C LYS A 208 -8.35 -5.47 15.70
N HIS A 209 -8.55 -5.02 14.48
CA HIS A 209 -9.38 -5.70 13.48
C HIS A 209 -8.57 -6.24 12.29
N VAL A 210 -7.24 -6.33 12.41
CA VAL A 210 -6.31 -6.66 11.31
C VAL A 210 -5.68 -8.03 11.52
N ASP A 211 -5.73 -8.89 10.50
CA ASP A 211 -5.08 -10.21 10.50
C ASP A 211 -3.63 -10.11 9.97
N VAL A 212 -3.41 -9.25 8.96
CA VAL A 212 -2.14 -9.07 8.26
C VAL A 212 -1.72 -7.61 8.32
N LEU A 213 -0.61 -7.34 8.96
CA LEU A 213 -0.04 -6.01 9.13
C LEU A 213 1.14 -5.82 8.18
N VAL A 214 1.13 -4.75 7.41
CA VAL A 214 2.27 -4.29 6.63
C VAL A 214 2.84 -3.04 7.30
N GLY A 215 4.16 -2.99 7.46
CA GLY A 215 4.82 -1.84 8.07
C GLY A 215 6.24 -2.17 8.50
N ASN A 216 7.14 -1.21 8.33
CA ASN A 216 8.53 -1.31 8.72
C ASN A 216 8.73 -1.00 10.22
N GLU A 217 9.97 -1.02 10.69
CA GLU A 217 10.31 -0.77 12.08
C GLU A 217 9.87 0.62 12.55
N GLU A 218 10.04 1.64 11.69
CA GLU A 218 9.61 3.02 11.97
C GLU A 218 8.09 3.10 12.09
N ASP A 219 7.36 2.44 11.19
CA ASP A 219 5.90 2.36 11.23
C ASP A 219 5.40 1.69 12.52
N LEU A 220 6.06 0.61 12.96
CA LEU A 220 5.72 -0.09 14.20
C LEU A 220 6.01 0.76 15.45
N GLN A 221 7.15 1.46 15.46
CA GLN A 221 7.53 2.32 16.57
C GLN A 221 6.64 3.57 16.66
N LEU A 222 6.55 4.32 15.58
CA LEU A 222 5.83 5.60 15.56
C LEU A 222 4.30 5.42 15.47
N GLY A 223 3.85 4.39 14.78
CA GLY A 223 2.42 4.13 14.59
C GLY A 223 1.78 3.35 15.74
N LEU A 224 2.48 2.38 16.29
CA LEU A 224 1.92 1.46 17.28
C LEU A 224 2.64 1.49 18.65
N ASP A 225 3.63 2.36 18.82
CA ASP A 225 4.40 2.44 20.07
C ASP A 225 5.04 1.08 20.46
N ILE A 226 5.52 0.36 19.46
CA ILE A 226 6.23 -0.90 19.68
C ILE A 226 7.72 -0.60 19.93
N PRO A 227 8.30 -1.01 21.06
CA PRO A 227 9.72 -0.81 21.31
C PRO A 227 10.58 -1.49 20.24
N GLY A 228 11.60 -0.79 19.77
CA GLY A 228 12.52 -1.29 18.75
C GLY A 228 13.87 -0.55 18.77
N PRO A 229 14.82 -0.94 17.92
CA PRO A 229 16.11 -0.27 17.80
C PRO A 229 15.93 1.19 17.31
N GLU A 230 16.91 2.05 17.55
CA GLU A 230 16.86 3.43 17.07
C GLU A 230 16.68 3.48 15.56
N VAL A 231 15.67 4.22 15.10
CA VAL A 231 15.26 4.34 13.69
C VAL A 231 16.39 4.86 12.79
N GLN A 232 17.31 5.67 13.32
CA GLN A 232 18.48 6.18 12.57
C GLN A 232 19.50 5.09 12.20
N ALA A 233 19.49 3.94 12.88
CA ALA A 233 20.31 2.77 12.52
C ALA A 233 19.67 1.91 11.41
N ALA A 234 18.43 2.13 11.07
CA ALA A 234 17.61 1.29 10.19
C ALA A 234 17.85 1.47 8.67
N ASN A 235 18.90 2.20 8.26
CA ASN A 235 19.35 2.25 6.86
C ASN A 235 20.14 0.99 6.45
N ARG A 236 19.95 -0.14 7.13
CA ARG A 236 20.59 -1.40 6.80
C ARG A 236 19.55 -2.49 6.59
N LEU A 237 19.86 -3.39 5.67
CA LEU A 237 19.12 -4.62 5.44
C LEU A 237 19.32 -5.58 6.60
N ASP A 238 18.78 -5.27 7.76
CA ASP A 238 18.90 -6.09 8.96
C ASP A 238 17.55 -6.72 9.36
N PRO A 239 17.28 -7.96 8.92
CA PRO A 239 16.08 -8.69 9.33
C PRO A 239 15.96 -8.87 10.84
N ALA A 240 17.08 -8.95 11.58
CA ALA A 240 17.06 -9.19 13.00
C ALA A 240 16.41 -8.06 13.79
N ALA A 241 16.62 -6.81 13.36
CA ALA A 241 15.98 -5.65 13.95
C ALA A 241 14.45 -5.75 13.89
N PHE A 242 13.91 -6.07 12.72
CA PHE A 242 12.47 -6.28 12.52
C PHE A 242 11.94 -7.44 13.37
N PHE A 243 12.58 -8.60 13.33
CA PHE A 243 12.10 -9.77 14.06
C PHE A 243 12.19 -9.62 15.59
N SER A 244 13.14 -8.82 16.09
CA SER A 244 13.23 -8.52 17.52
C SER A 244 12.00 -7.82 18.08
N MET A 245 11.26 -7.10 17.25
CA MET A 245 10.05 -6.37 17.62
C MET A 245 8.80 -7.27 17.68
N MET A 246 8.82 -8.45 17.04
CA MET A 246 7.63 -9.29 16.88
C MET A 246 7.07 -9.81 18.20
N GLY A 247 7.92 -10.06 19.19
CA GLY A 247 7.47 -10.40 20.55
C GLY A 247 6.61 -9.32 21.18
N SER A 248 6.96 -8.05 20.98
CA SER A 248 6.17 -6.90 21.46
C SER A 248 4.89 -6.70 20.66
N VAL A 249 4.94 -6.88 19.34
CA VAL A 249 3.74 -6.82 18.47
C VAL A 249 2.73 -7.86 18.91
N THR A 250 3.12 -9.11 19.02
CA THR A 250 2.20 -10.23 19.37
C THR A 250 1.71 -10.16 20.81
N LYS A 251 2.50 -9.63 21.74
CA LYS A 251 2.05 -9.35 23.11
C LYS A 251 0.95 -8.27 23.14
N LYS A 252 1.09 -7.20 22.36
CA LYS A 252 0.14 -6.10 22.28
C LYS A 252 -1.09 -6.45 21.44
N HIS A 253 -0.90 -7.18 20.35
CA HIS A 253 -1.91 -7.55 19.36
C HIS A 253 -1.86 -9.06 19.04
N PRO A 254 -2.30 -9.94 19.97
CA PRO A 254 -2.13 -11.40 19.84
C PRO A 254 -2.94 -12.05 18.71
N HIS A 255 -3.87 -11.31 18.12
CA HIS A 255 -4.69 -11.76 16.99
C HIS A 255 -4.01 -11.57 15.63
N ILE A 256 -2.95 -10.75 15.54
CA ILE A 256 -2.18 -10.58 14.31
C ILE A 256 -1.49 -11.88 13.94
N ARG A 257 -1.73 -12.37 12.73
CA ARG A 257 -1.16 -13.60 12.19
C ARG A 257 0.11 -13.38 11.40
N ILE A 258 0.18 -12.24 10.72
CA ILE A 258 1.28 -11.92 9.81
C ILE A 258 1.69 -10.47 9.99
N VAL A 259 3.01 -10.24 10.04
CA VAL A 259 3.62 -8.90 9.91
C VAL A 259 4.66 -8.98 8.81
N ALA A 260 4.60 -8.10 7.82
CA ALA A 260 5.50 -8.14 6.68
C ALA A 260 5.97 -6.74 6.27
N THR A 261 7.19 -6.65 5.72
CA THR A 261 7.74 -5.38 5.22
C THR A 261 8.85 -5.60 4.21
N THR A 262 9.20 -4.51 3.51
CA THR A 262 10.42 -4.43 2.71
C THR A 262 11.59 -3.91 3.55
N LEU A 263 12.76 -4.44 3.26
CA LEU A 263 14.03 -3.91 3.76
C LEU A 263 14.74 -3.17 2.62
N ARG A 264 15.21 -1.96 2.88
CA ARG A 264 15.82 -1.15 1.84
C ARG A 264 17.02 -0.36 2.38
N GLU A 265 18.15 -0.47 1.68
CA GLU A 265 19.29 0.42 1.87
C GLU A 265 19.41 1.34 0.65
N VAL A 266 19.57 2.65 0.88
CA VAL A 266 19.60 3.67 -0.16
C VAL A 266 21.04 4.13 -0.35
N HIS A 267 21.65 3.79 -1.50
CA HIS A 267 23.02 4.19 -1.87
C HIS A 267 23.01 5.51 -2.65
N SER A 268 21.99 5.71 -3.47
CA SER A 268 21.72 6.96 -4.19
C SER A 268 20.24 7.10 -4.49
N ALA A 269 19.78 8.19 -5.11
CA ALA A 269 18.38 8.38 -5.46
C ALA A 269 17.83 7.24 -6.33
N ASN A 270 18.68 6.61 -7.13
CA ASN A 270 18.33 5.58 -8.09
C ASN A 270 19.13 4.27 -7.95
N ARG A 271 19.82 4.05 -6.83
CA ARG A 271 20.49 2.77 -6.54
C ARG A 271 20.22 2.33 -5.11
N HIS A 272 19.57 1.18 -4.99
CA HIS A 272 19.13 0.63 -3.70
C HIS A 272 19.51 -0.84 -3.60
N SER A 273 19.81 -1.30 -2.37
CA SER A 273 19.71 -2.71 -2.02
C SER A 273 18.31 -2.99 -1.50
N TRP A 274 17.72 -4.11 -1.92
CA TRP A 274 16.31 -4.43 -1.70
C TRP A 274 16.12 -5.85 -1.20
N GLY A 275 15.37 -6.01 -0.14
CA GLY A 275 14.96 -7.26 0.46
C GLY A 275 13.54 -7.16 1.02
N ALA A 276 13.02 -8.26 1.54
CA ALA A 276 11.74 -8.31 2.22
C ALA A 276 11.76 -9.36 3.32
N VAL A 277 10.94 -9.15 4.33
CA VAL A 277 10.77 -10.05 5.46
C VAL A 277 9.31 -10.21 5.82
N ALA A 278 8.94 -11.38 6.36
CA ALA A 278 7.67 -11.59 7.01
C ALA A 278 7.83 -12.44 8.27
N TRP A 279 7.04 -12.12 9.27
CA TRP A 279 6.78 -12.97 10.41
C TRP A 279 5.37 -13.56 10.24
N VAL A 280 5.27 -14.89 10.31
CA VAL A 280 4.00 -15.62 10.09
C VAL A 280 3.84 -16.63 11.22
N ASN A 281 2.88 -16.45 12.12
CA ASN A 281 2.54 -17.37 13.20
C ASN A 281 3.77 -17.86 14.00
N GLY A 282 4.66 -16.95 14.41
CA GLY A 282 5.86 -17.30 15.20
C GLY A 282 7.09 -17.68 14.38
N GLN A 283 7.00 -17.70 13.05
CA GLN A 283 8.12 -18.05 12.16
C GLN A 283 8.55 -16.86 11.32
N SER A 284 9.85 -16.76 11.08
CA SER A 284 10.49 -15.69 10.31
C SER A 284 10.83 -16.16 8.90
N PHE A 285 10.54 -15.34 7.89
CA PHE A 285 10.82 -15.61 6.50
C PHE A 285 11.52 -14.40 5.86
N ASN A 286 12.56 -14.66 5.08
CA ASN A 286 13.36 -13.64 4.40
C ASN A 286 13.38 -13.91 2.89
N SER A 287 13.28 -12.87 2.09
CA SER A 287 13.59 -12.95 0.67
C SER A 287 15.10 -12.96 0.42
N PRO A 288 15.54 -13.27 -0.81
CA PRO A 288 16.85 -12.85 -1.28
C PRO A 288 17.02 -11.33 -1.19
N THR A 289 18.27 -10.87 -1.23
CA THR A 289 18.62 -9.45 -1.40
C THR A 289 19.15 -9.22 -2.80
N CYS A 290 18.76 -8.11 -3.45
CA CYS A 290 19.30 -7.70 -4.74
C CYS A 290 19.63 -6.21 -4.78
N GLU A 291 20.56 -5.85 -5.66
CA GLU A 291 20.82 -4.46 -6.04
C GLU A 291 19.83 -4.05 -7.14
N LEU A 292 19.27 -2.85 -7.00
CA LEU A 292 18.30 -2.28 -7.95
C LEU A 292 18.80 -0.95 -8.51
N ASP A 293 18.73 -0.82 -9.82
CA ASP A 293 18.72 0.46 -10.51
C ASP A 293 17.28 0.96 -10.62
N VAL A 294 16.90 1.84 -9.72
CA VAL A 294 15.54 2.33 -9.53
C VAL A 294 15.25 3.45 -10.52
N LEU A 295 14.21 3.28 -11.34
CA LEU A 295 13.70 4.33 -12.22
C LEU A 295 12.71 5.25 -11.48
N ASP A 296 11.79 4.65 -10.74
CA ASP A 296 10.83 5.36 -9.88
C ASP A 296 10.61 4.57 -8.59
N ARG A 297 10.85 5.20 -7.46
CA ARG A 297 10.75 4.53 -6.14
C ARG A 297 9.33 4.48 -5.58
N VAL A 298 8.41 5.25 -6.16
CA VAL A 298 7.02 5.34 -5.66
C VAL A 298 6.30 4.03 -5.96
N GLY A 299 5.50 3.55 -5.03
CA GLY A 299 4.75 2.30 -5.18
C GLY A 299 5.52 1.01 -4.86
N GLY A 300 6.85 1.05 -4.60
CA GLY A 300 7.60 -0.18 -4.31
C GLY A 300 7.08 -0.96 -3.11
N GLY A 301 6.65 -0.28 -2.04
CA GLY A 301 5.99 -0.90 -0.89
C GLY A 301 4.64 -1.52 -1.24
N ASP A 302 3.82 -0.78 -2.01
CA ASP A 302 2.52 -1.27 -2.49
C ASP A 302 2.71 -2.48 -3.43
N GLY A 303 3.78 -2.46 -4.23
CA GLY A 303 4.21 -3.59 -5.05
C GLY A 303 4.54 -4.82 -4.23
N PHE A 304 5.33 -4.65 -3.17
CA PHE A 304 5.60 -5.74 -2.23
C PHE A 304 4.30 -6.28 -1.62
N ALA A 305 3.47 -5.42 -1.06
CA ALA A 305 2.21 -5.81 -0.44
C ALA A 305 1.31 -6.58 -1.42
N SER A 306 1.20 -6.13 -2.67
CA SER A 306 0.43 -6.80 -3.72
C SER A 306 0.94 -8.20 -4.03
N GLY A 307 2.25 -8.35 -4.29
CA GLY A 307 2.83 -9.66 -4.61
C GLY A 307 2.76 -10.63 -3.43
N PHE A 308 2.93 -10.11 -2.21
CA PHE A 308 2.79 -10.90 -0.98
C PHE A 308 1.35 -11.37 -0.76
N ILE A 309 0.36 -10.47 -0.89
CA ILE A 309 -1.06 -10.80 -0.79
C ILE A 309 -1.48 -11.79 -1.89
N TYR A 310 -0.98 -11.61 -3.12
CA TYR A 310 -1.20 -12.57 -4.20
C TYR A 310 -0.71 -13.97 -3.83
N GLY A 311 0.49 -14.10 -3.28
CA GLY A 311 1.03 -15.38 -2.83
C GLY A 311 0.13 -16.04 -1.80
N LEU A 312 -0.34 -15.29 -0.79
CA LEU A 312 -1.25 -15.80 0.24
C LEU A 312 -2.61 -16.20 -0.33
N LEU A 313 -3.22 -15.39 -1.22
CA LEU A 313 -4.50 -15.66 -1.87
C LEU A 313 -4.44 -16.87 -2.80
N SER A 314 -3.27 -17.14 -3.38
CA SER A 314 -3.01 -18.30 -4.26
C SER A 314 -2.67 -19.57 -3.49
N GLY A 315 -2.57 -19.52 -2.16
CA GLY A 315 -2.24 -20.68 -1.33
C GLY A 315 -0.76 -21.06 -1.34
N GLU A 316 0.12 -20.16 -1.78
CA GLU A 316 1.57 -20.36 -1.72
C GLU A 316 2.08 -20.45 -0.29
N SER A 317 3.23 -21.07 -0.09
CA SER A 317 3.89 -21.08 1.20
C SER A 317 4.26 -19.66 1.67
N PRO A 318 4.39 -19.39 2.98
CA PRO A 318 4.83 -18.07 3.46
C PRO A 318 6.15 -17.60 2.83
N GLN A 319 7.10 -18.51 2.60
CA GLN A 319 8.38 -18.19 1.95
C GLN A 319 8.17 -17.76 0.50
N GLU A 320 7.33 -18.47 -0.25
CA GLU A 320 7.02 -18.10 -1.65
C GLU A 320 6.25 -16.80 -1.74
N ALA A 321 5.31 -16.54 -0.81
CA ALA A 321 4.59 -15.28 -0.74
C ALA A 321 5.56 -14.10 -0.50
N VAL A 322 6.54 -14.23 0.42
CA VAL A 322 7.59 -13.22 0.63
C VAL A 322 8.43 -13.02 -0.62
N ASN A 323 8.83 -14.09 -1.30
CA ASN A 323 9.62 -14.01 -2.53
C ASN A 323 8.84 -13.34 -3.67
N LEU A 324 7.55 -13.62 -3.81
CA LEU A 324 6.68 -12.96 -4.80
C LEU A 324 6.50 -11.47 -4.49
N GLY A 325 6.28 -11.12 -3.22
CA GLY A 325 6.22 -9.72 -2.80
C GLY A 325 7.51 -8.97 -3.08
N TRP A 326 8.66 -9.55 -2.67
CA TRP A 326 9.99 -9.02 -2.95
C TRP A 326 10.22 -8.79 -4.44
N ALA A 327 9.96 -9.80 -5.26
CA ALA A 327 10.17 -9.75 -6.71
C ALA A 327 9.29 -8.71 -7.38
N HIS A 328 8.01 -8.65 -7.00
CA HIS A 328 7.06 -7.69 -7.58
C HIS A 328 7.40 -6.25 -7.20
N GLY A 329 7.71 -5.99 -5.91
CA GLY A 329 8.15 -4.66 -5.47
C GLY A 329 9.45 -4.21 -6.15
N ALA A 330 10.42 -5.12 -6.32
CA ALA A 330 11.65 -4.85 -7.04
C ALA A 330 11.38 -4.45 -8.50
N LEU A 331 10.64 -5.29 -9.24
CA LEU A 331 10.30 -5.03 -10.65
C LEU A 331 9.51 -3.73 -10.82
N LEU A 332 8.55 -3.44 -9.91
CA LEU A 332 7.76 -2.21 -9.99
C LEU A 332 8.67 -0.97 -10.03
N THR A 333 9.72 -0.93 -9.24
CA THR A 333 10.63 0.23 -9.19
C THR A 333 11.41 0.47 -10.49
N THR A 334 11.39 -0.47 -11.43
CA THR A 334 12.03 -0.36 -12.75
C THR A 334 11.13 0.28 -13.80
N PHE A 335 9.88 0.58 -13.48
CA PHE A 335 8.92 1.25 -14.34
C PHE A 335 8.60 2.66 -13.85
N PRO A 336 8.15 3.57 -14.74
CA PRO A 336 7.62 4.85 -14.31
C PRO A 336 6.20 4.68 -13.73
N GLY A 337 5.88 5.43 -12.69
CA GLY A 337 4.56 5.40 -12.05
C GLY A 337 4.50 4.51 -10.82
N ASP A 338 3.29 4.38 -10.28
CA ASP A 338 3.04 3.84 -8.95
C ASP A 338 2.53 2.39 -9.01
N THR A 339 2.35 1.84 -10.22
CA THR A 339 1.91 0.47 -10.50
C THR A 339 2.87 -0.23 -11.46
N THR A 340 2.97 -1.54 -11.35
CA THR A 340 3.85 -2.33 -12.20
C THR A 340 3.37 -2.39 -13.66
N MET A 341 4.31 -2.60 -14.58
CA MET A 341 4.04 -3.03 -15.97
C MET A 341 4.52 -4.48 -16.19
N ALA A 342 4.97 -5.16 -15.14
CA ALA A 342 5.39 -6.55 -15.22
C ALA A 342 4.20 -7.50 -15.35
N THR A 343 4.42 -8.66 -15.99
CA THR A 343 3.47 -9.77 -15.96
C THR A 343 3.73 -10.69 -14.78
N VAL A 344 2.75 -11.52 -14.43
CA VAL A 344 2.91 -12.51 -13.35
C VAL A 344 4.05 -13.50 -13.62
N GLU A 345 4.28 -13.85 -14.91
CA GLU A 345 5.37 -14.72 -15.33
C GLU A 345 6.72 -14.09 -15.06
N GLN A 346 6.88 -12.79 -15.33
CA GLN A 346 8.10 -12.03 -15.01
C GLN A 346 8.35 -11.97 -13.52
N VAL A 347 7.32 -11.73 -12.72
CA VAL A 347 7.41 -11.74 -11.24
C VAL A 347 7.84 -13.11 -10.74
N LYS A 348 7.18 -14.19 -11.20
CA LYS A 348 7.51 -15.57 -10.81
C LYS A 348 8.91 -15.98 -11.25
N ALA A 349 9.35 -15.55 -12.43
CA ALA A 349 10.69 -15.82 -12.93
C ALA A 349 11.76 -15.11 -12.07
N PHE A 350 11.54 -13.83 -11.73
CA PHE A 350 12.45 -13.07 -10.90
C PHE A 350 12.49 -13.64 -9.45
N ALA A 351 11.36 -14.02 -8.88
CA ALA A 351 11.28 -14.66 -7.56
C ALA A 351 12.11 -15.96 -7.45
N LYS A 352 12.31 -16.66 -8.57
CA LYS A 352 13.14 -17.88 -8.67
C LYS A 352 14.60 -17.62 -9.04
N GLY A 353 15.06 -16.37 -9.02
CA GLY A 353 16.44 -16.02 -9.39
C GLY A 353 16.66 -15.82 -10.89
N GLY A 354 15.60 -15.41 -11.61
CA GLY A 354 15.67 -15.09 -13.04
C GLY A 354 16.69 -13.99 -13.37
N SER A 355 17.28 -14.04 -14.56
CA SER A 355 18.29 -13.09 -15.02
C SER A 355 17.70 -12.04 -15.95
N ALA A 356 18.35 -10.86 -16.03
CA ALA A 356 18.03 -9.79 -16.99
C ALA A 356 18.39 -10.12 -18.46
N ARG A 357 18.70 -11.40 -18.77
CA ARG A 357 18.98 -11.82 -20.14
C ARG A 357 17.72 -11.82 -20.99
N ILE A 358 17.86 -11.46 -22.27
CA ILE A 358 16.76 -11.48 -23.25
C ILE A 358 16.08 -12.85 -23.21
N GLN A 359 14.80 -12.88 -22.89
CA GLN A 359 13.94 -14.05 -23.07
C GLN A 359 13.52 -14.10 -24.56
N ARG A 360 13.92 -15.16 -25.26
CA ARG A 360 13.57 -15.42 -26.66
C ARG A 360 12.45 -16.44 -26.76
#